data_905faaa680a105a9c3ccf749d4b002a2
#
_entry.id   905faaa680a105a9c3ccf749d4b002a2
#
_cell.length_a   1.000
_cell.length_b   1.000
_cell.length_c   1.000
_cell.angle_alpha   90.00
_cell.angle_beta   90.00
_cell.angle_gamma   90.00
#
_symmetry.space_group_name_H-M   'P 1'
#
loop_
_entity.id
_entity.type
_entity.pdbx_description
1 polymer ?
#
loop_
_entity_poly.entity_id
_entity_poly.type
_entity_poly.pdbx_seq_one_letter_code
_entity_poly.pdbx_strand_id
1 'polypeptide(L)'
;MLPRVKDVKPNSDYTLTLLFDNNEKKVFDVKPYLEIGVFKAIKDRKVFNRVRPILGTIQWPDGQDFCPDTLYLDGKPVNESKR
;
A
#
# COMPACT_ATOMS: atom_id res chain seq x y z
N MET A 1 -16.28 3.34 10.94
CA MET A 1 -15.25 2.41 10.47
C MET A 1 -14.61 2.97 9.22
N LEU A 2 -13.29 2.91 9.13
CA LEU A 2 -12.60 3.44 7.97
C LEU A 2 -12.74 2.51 6.77
N PRO A 3 -12.62 3.04 5.55
CA PRO A 3 -12.65 2.21 4.36
C PRO A 3 -11.55 1.16 4.35
N ARG A 4 -11.79 0.07 3.64
CA ARG A 4 -10.86 -1.06 3.52
C ARG A 4 -10.29 -1.09 2.11
N VAL A 5 -9.12 -1.70 1.98
CA VAL A 5 -8.45 -1.80 0.68
C VAL A 5 -9.17 -2.81 -0.20
N LYS A 6 -9.44 -2.40 -1.43
CA LYS A 6 -10.08 -3.22 -2.44
C LYS A 6 -9.06 -3.68 -3.48
N ASP A 7 -8.07 -2.85 -3.80
CA ASP A 7 -7.05 -3.19 -4.78
C ASP A 7 -5.77 -2.42 -4.48
N VAL A 8 -4.65 -2.91 -5.00
CA VAL A 8 -3.35 -2.28 -4.77
C VAL A 8 -2.49 -2.43 -6.02
N LYS A 9 -1.71 -1.38 -6.30
CA LYS A 9 -0.75 -1.39 -7.40
C LYS A 9 0.59 -0.91 -6.88
N PRO A 10 1.66 -1.72 -6.99
CA PRO A 10 2.99 -1.27 -6.59
C PRO A 10 3.57 -0.34 -7.65
N ASN A 11 4.22 0.72 -7.20
CA ASN A 11 4.84 1.70 -8.09
C ASN A 11 6.35 1.60 -8.02
N SER A 12 7.03 2.15 -9.03
CA SER A 12 8.47 2.01 -9.15
C SER A 12 9.27 2.77 -8.09
N ASP A 13 8.62 3.68 -7.39
CA ASP A 13 9.26 4.52 -6.35
C ASP A 13 8.99 4.02 -4.94
N TYR A 14 8.61 2.75 -4.77
CA TYR A 14 8.28 2.14 -3.47
C TYR A 14 7.07 2.80 -2.82
N THR A 15 6.12 3.25 -3.63
CA THR A 15 4.81 3.64 -3.14
C THR A 15 3.78 2.64 -3.64
N LEU A 16 2.62 2.66 -3.00
CA LEU A 16 1.49 1.81 -3.38
C LEU A 16 0.32 2.70 -3.74
N THR A 17 -0.28 2.45 -4.88
CA THR A 17 -1.56 3.09 -5.20
C THR A 17 -2.65 2.16 -4.69
N LEU A 18 -3.47 2.68 -3.78
CA LEU A 18 -4.51 1.91 -3.10
C LEU A 18 -5.87 2.38 -3.55
N LEU A 19 -6.72 1.40 -3.88
CA LEU A 19 -8.13 1.67 -4.12
C LEU A 19 -8.90 1.15 -2.92
N PHE A 20 -9.69 2.00 -2.31
CA PHE A 20 -10.49 1.64 -1.14
C PHE A 20 -11.93 1.31 -1.57
N ASP A 21 -12.65 0.64 -0.69
CA ASP A 21 -13.99 0.16 -1.02
C ASP A 21 -15.03 1.29 -1.12
N ASN A 22 -14.67 2.50 -0.73
CA ASN A 22 -15.49 3.69 -0.97
C ASN A 22 -15.10 4.41 -2.26
N ASN A 23 -14.28 3.76 -3.09
CA ASN A 23 -13.78 4.26 -4.37
C ASN A 23 -12.75 5.38 -4.27
N GLU A 24 -12.27 5.69 -3.08
CA GLU A 24 -11.15 6.61 -2.96
C GLU A 24 -9.85 5.94 -3.39
N LYS A 25 -8.99 6.71 -4.03
CA LYS A 25 -7.63 6.28 -4.34
C LYS A 25 -6.63 7.09 -3.54
N LYS A 26 -5.65 6.40 -2.96
CA LYS A 26 -4.59 7.06 -2.21
C LYS A 26 -3.25 6.44 -2.57
N VAL A 27 -2.18 7.20 -2.38
CA VAL A 27 -0.82 6.70 -2.54
C VAL A 27 -0.20 6.61 -1.16
N PHE A 28 0.31 5.44 -0.83
CA PHE A 28 0.94 5.17 0.46
C PHE A 28 2.44 4.99 0.24
N ASP A 29 3.25 5.75 0.98
CA ASP A 29 4.71 5.72 0.83
C ASP A 29 5.30 4.65 1.74
N VAL A 30 5.91 3.62 1.15
CA VAL A 30 6.52 2.53 1.90
C VAL A 30 7.98 2.84 2.25
N LYS A 31 8.58 3.85 1.61
CA LYS A 31 10.01 4.14 1.81
C LYS A 31 10.43 4.27 3.28
N PRO A 32 9.66 4.93 4.15
CA PRO A 32 10.09 5.05 5.56
C PRO A 32 10.22 3.72 6.29
N TYR A 33 9.61 2.65 5.76
CA TYR A 33 9.58 1.35 6.43
C TYR A 33 10.64 0.38 5.91
N LEU A 34 11.30 0.72 4.80
CA LEU A 34 12.15 -0.25 4.10
C LEU A 34 13.38 -0.70 4.89
N GLU A 35 13.77 0.05 5.91
CA GLU A 35 14.92 -0.32 6.74
C GLU A 35 14.50 -0.95 8.07
N ILE A 36 13.21 -1.20 8.25
CA ILE A 36 12.67 -1.64 9.54
C ILE A 36 12.31 -3.12 9.48
N GLY A 37 13.04 -3.94 10.29
CA GLY A 37 12.67 -5.32 10.55
C GLY A 37 12.31 -6.12 9.31
N VAL A 38 11.16 -6.76 9.35
CA VAL A 38 10.73 -7.66 8.27
C VAL A 38 10.50 -6.93 6.95
N PHE A 39 10.33 -5.61 6.98
CA PHE A 39 10.11 -4.87 5.75
C PHE A 39 11.36 -4.75 4.88
N LYS A 40 12.54 -5.05 5.44
CA LYS A 40 13.76 -5.03 4.62
C LYS A 40 13.68 -5.97 3.42
N ALA A 41 12.94 -7.05 3.56
CA ALA A 41 12.80 -8.02 2.45
C ALA A 41 12.11 -7.42 1.24
N ILE A 42 11.24 -6.44 1.42
CA ILE A 42 10.52 -5.84 0.29
C ILE A 42 11.31 -4.75 -0.42
N LYS A 43 12.54 -4.47 0.03
CA LYS A 43 13.44 -3.63 -0.76
C LYS A 43 13.78 -4.33 -2.09
N ASP A 44 13.75 -5.65 -2.12
CA ASP A 44 13.89 -6.39 -3.36
C ASP A 44 12.67 -6.06 -4.23
N ARG A 45 12.93 -5.46 -5.39
CA ARG A 45 11.86 -5.01 -6.27
C ARG A 45 10.93 -6.14 -6.68
N LYS A 46 11.47 -7.33 -6.88
CA LYS A 46 10.66 -8.48 -7.25
C LYS A 46 9.69 -8.85 -6.14
N VAL A 47 10.13 -8.73 -4.90
CA VAL A 47 9.26 -9.01 -3.75
C VAL A 47 8.24 -7.90 -3.59
N PHE A 48 8.69 -6.65 -3.67
CA PHE A 48 7.79 -5.50 -3.53
C PHE A 48 6.62 -5.58 -4.50
N ASN A 49 6.90 -5.96 -5.74
CA ASN A 49 5.89 -5.99 -6.79
C ASN A 49 4.87 -7.12 -6.61
N ARG A 50 5.07 -8.01 -5.65
CA ARG A 50 4.16 -9.13 -5.39
C ARG A 50 3.13 -8.82 -4.31
N VAL A 51 3.03 -7.57 -3.90
CA VAL A 51 2.00 -7.15 -2.94
C VAL A 51 0.62 -7.45 -3.51
N ARG A 52 -0.32 -7.82 -2.63
CA ARG A 52 -1.69 -8.13 -3.04
C ARG A 52 -2.67 -7.64 -1.99
N PRO A 53 -3.91 -7.38 -2.40
CA PRO A 53 -4.96 -7.07 -1.44
C PRO A 53 -5.41 -8.34 -0.74
N ILE A 54 -5.66 -8.24 0.56
CA ILE A 54 -6.13 -9.39 1.32
C ILE A 54 -6.92 -8.89 2.53
N LEU A 55 -8.13 -9.37 2.71
CA LEU A 55 -8.94 -9.12 3.90
C LEU A 55 -9.04 -7.64 4.27
N GLY A 56 -9.14 -6.78 3.26
CA GLY A 56 -9.31 -5.34 3.49
C GLY A 56 -8.02 -4.58 3.71
N THR A 57 -6.87 -5.25 3.61
CA THR A 57 -5.57 -4.59 3.68
C THR A 57 -4.70 -5.13 2.55
N ILE A 58 -3.38 -5.03 2.70
CA ILE A 58 -2.44 -5.56 1.71
C ILE A 58 -1.42 -6.44 2.43
N GLN A 59 -0.81 -7.35 1.68
CA GLN A 59 0.20 -8.26 2.24
C GLN A 59 1.18 -8.65 1.16
N TRP A 60 2.43 -8.82 1.56
CA TRP A 60 3.48 -9.38 0.71
C TRP A 60 3.59 -10.89 0.95
N PRO A 61 4.22 -11.63 0.02
CA PRO A 61 4.27 -13.10 0.12
C PRO A 61 4.84 -13.65 1.43
N ASP A 62 5.79 -12.92 2.05
CA ASP A 62 6.39 -13.37 3.30
C ASP A 62 5.58 -13.01 4.53
N GLY A 63 4.41 -12.40 4.35
CA GLY A 63 3.51 -12.08 5.45
C GLY A 63 3.55 -10.65 5.95
N GLN A 64 4.45 -9.81 5.43
CA GLN A 64 4.46 -8.40 5.84
C GLN A 64 3.14 -7.76 5.44
N ASP A 65 2.59 -6.96 6.33
CA ASP A 65 1.34 -6.25 6.04
C ASP A 65 1.32 -4.92 6.79
N PHE A 66 0.29 -4.14 6.53
CA PHE A 66 0.02 -2.91 7.25
C PHE A 66 -1.41 -2.95 7.78
N CYS A 67 -1.62 -2.27 8.90
CA CYS A 67 -2.98 -2.06 9.40
C CYS A 67 -3.77 -1.28 8.35
N PRO A 68 -4.99 -1.71 8.00
CA PRO A 68 -5.77 -0.98 6.99
C PRO A 68 -6.03 0.48 7.37
N ASP A 69 -6.18 0.77 8.65
CA ASP A 69 -6.39 2.14 9.09
C ASP A 69 -5.15 3.00 8.81
N THR A 70 -3.95 2.44 9.01
CA THR A 70 -2.71 3.15 8.69
C THR A 70 -2.64 3.49 7.21
N LEU A 71 -3.00 2.54 6.37
CA LEU A 71 -2.99 2.76 4.92
C LEU A 71 -3.93 3.90 4.54
N TYR A 72 -5.10 3.94 5.15
CA TYR A 72 -6.07 4.97 4.83
C TYR A 72 -5.66 6.34 5.38
N LEU A 73 -5.23 6.38 6.63
CA LEU A 73 -4.94 7.66 7.30
C LEU A 73 -3.64 8.28 6.81
N ASP A 74 -2.63 7.47 6.53
CA ASP A 74 -1.33 7.97 6.10
C ASP A 74 -1.21 8.08 4.59
N GLY A 75 -2.10 7.44 3.84
CA GLY A 75 -2.11 7.56 2.39
C GLY A 75 -2.53 8.95 1.96
N LYS A 76 -1.99 9.42 0.85
CA LYS A 76 -2.32 10.74 0.33
C LYS A 76 -3.29 10.58 -0.84
N PRO A 77 -4.37 11.39 -0.88
CA PRO A 77 -5.33 11.30 -1.97
C PRO A 77 -4.67 11.51 -3.33
N VAL A 78 -5.08 10.71 -4.29
CA VAL A 78 -4.66 10.92 -5.67
C VAL A 78 -5.54 12.00 -6.27
N ASN A 79 -4.93 13.05 -6.79
CA ASN A 79 -5.68 14.13 -7.39
C ASN A 79 -5.77 13.91 -8.89
N GLU A 80 -6.85 13.28 -9.32
CA GLU A 80 -7.04 12.95 -10.72
C GLU A 80 -7.87 13.97 -11.47
N SER A 81 -8.38 14.96 -10.80
CA SER A 81 -9.27 15.92 -11.44
C SER A 81 -8.55 17.06 -12.16
N LYS A 82 -7.26 17.07 -12.06
CA LYS A 82 -6.54 18.15 -12.66
C LYS A 82 -6.54 18.02 -14.13
N ARG A 83 -6.77 18.50 -14.45
CA ARG A 83 -6.60 18.25 -15.52
C ARG A 83 -6.47 18.90 -16.07
#